data_d800acf77a87175126e0b2cc03feb651
#
_entry.id   d800acf77a87175126e0b2cc03feb651
#
_cell.length_a   1.000
_cell.length_b   1.000
_cell.length_c   1.000
_cell.angle_alpha   90.00
_cell.angle_beta   90.00
_cell.angle_gamma   90.00
#
_symmetry.space_group_name_H-M   'P 1'
#
loop_
_entity.id
_entity.type
_entity.pdbx_description
1 polymer ?
#
loop_
_entity_poly.entity_id
_entity_poly.type
_entity_poly.pdbx_seq_one_letter_code
_entity_poly.pdbx_strand_id
1 'polypeptide(L)'
;MHALSQSAIWVKEPLADTGVVIVTSAALPKYMIDSLHMAIDDWDQVAYLVVQQSKAFMLDWLQFGAHSIEPVPASTCRASQLLHGISKGCFLLDIEDTPIPRLTWLGSVCGHPLRVLKLGDAASQAAIDKQVEEILSVTRTLVKSGLQERCFS
;
A
#
# COMPACT_ATOMS: atom_id res chain seq x y z
N MET A 1 15.66 -16.64 -2.66
CA MET A 1 15.96 -15.21 -2.64
C MET A 1 15.16 -14.43 -3.68
N HIS A 2 15.09 -14.92 -4.91
CA HIS A 2 14.29 -14.26 -5.95
C HIS A 2 12.80 -14.21 -5.62
N ALA A 3 12.26 -15.24 -4.95
CA ALA A 3 10.86 -15.30 -4.57
C ALA A 3 10.48 -14.17 -3.60
N LEU A 4 11.35 -13.80 -2.65
CA LEU A 4 11.08 -12.74 -1.68
C LEU A 4 11.08 -11.36 -2.32
N SER A 5 11.97 -11.11 -3.30
CA SER A 5 12.01 -9.82 -3.99
C SER A 5 10.77 -9.57 -4.86
N GLN A 6 10.02 -10.65 -5.19
CA GLN A 6 8.79 -10.58 -5.97
C GLN A 6 7.53 -10.71 -5.12
N SER A 7 7.66 -10.84 -3.79
CA SER A 7 6.50 -10.98 -2.91
C SER A 7 5.63 -9.71 -2.91
N ALA A 8 6.23 -8.56 -3.15
CA ALA A 8 5.54 -7.29 -3.36
C ALA A 8 6.36 -6.44 -4.31
N ILE A 9 5.70 -5.73 -5.21
CA ILE A 9 6.35 -4.90 -6.23
C ILE A 9 5.67 -3.55 -6.35
N TRP A 10 6.46 -2.53 -6.70
CA TRP A 10 5.90 -1.23 -7.06
C TRP A 10 5.32 -1.30 -8.48
N VAL A 11 4.03 -1.01 -8.59
CA VAL A 11 3.38 -0.74 -9.88
C VAL A 11 3.64 0.71 -10.26
N LYS A 12 3.62 1.59 -9.28
CA LYS A 12 4.05 2.98 -9.42
C LYS A 12 4.92 3.33 -8.23
N GLU A 13 6.19 3.66 -8.48
CA GLU A 13 7.17 3.94 -7.44
C GLU A 13 6.86 5.26 -6.72
N PRO A 14 7.18 5.35 -5.41
CA PRO A 14 7.00 6.60 -4.68
C PRO A 14 8.01 7.66 -5.11
N LEU A 15 7.59 8.91 -5.01
CA LEU A 15 8.42 10.10 -5.20
C LEU A 15 8.61 10.80 -3.86
N ALA A 16 9.42 11.86 -3.84
CA ALA A 16 9.72 12.59 -2.61
C ALA A 16 8.49 13.18 -1.93
N ASP A 17 7.48 13.56 -2.72
CA ASP A 17 6.25 14.18 -2.21
C ASP A 17 5.06 13.21 -2.14
N THR A 18 5.31 11.89 -2.26
CA THR A 18 4.25 10.89 -2.14
C THR A 18 3.57 10.99 -0.77
N GLY A 19 2.27 11.16 -0.80
CA GLY A 19 1.44 11.30 0.41
C GLY A 19 0.60 10.08 0.72
N VAL A 20 0.35 9.21 -0.26
CA VAL A 20 -0.42 7.99 -0.10
C VAL A 20 0.20 6.88 -0.92
N VAL A 21 0.35 5.71 -0.33
CA VAL A 21 0.67 4.47 -1.03
C VAL A 21 -0.58 3.60 -1.01
N ILE A 22 -1.15 3.33 -2.18
CA ILE A 22 -2.23 2.35 -2.30
C ILE A 22 -1.60 0.97 -2.28
N VAL A 23 -2.15 0.07 -1.47
CA VAL A 23 -1.66 -1.30 -1.35
C VAL A 23 -2.80 -2.26 -1.66
N THR A 24 -2.62 -3.13 -2.63
CA THR A 24 -3.57 -4.18 -2.95
C THR A 24 -2.87 -5.53 -3.03
N SER A 25 -3.66 -6.60 -2.85
CA SER A 25 -3.21 -7.95 -3.15
C SER A 25 -3.36 -8.24 -4.65
N ALA A 26 -2.47 -9.04 -5.21
CA ALA A 26 -2.60 -9.52 -6.59
C ALA A 26 -3.81 -10.47 -6.78
N ALA A 27 -4.46 -10.88 -5.68
CA ALA A 27 -5.69 -11.66 -5.75
C ALA A 27 -6.90 -10.85 -6.19
N LEU A 28 -6.83 -9.51 -6.14
CA LEU A 28 -7.89 -8.65 -6.67
C LEU A 28 -7.98 -8.82 -8.20
N PRO A 29 -9.15 -8.54 -8.79
CA PRO A 29 -9.30 -8.64 -10.25
C PRO A 29 -8.25 -7.79 -10.97
N LYS A 30 -7.65 -8.36 -12.01
CA LYS A 30 -6.64 -7.65 -12.81
C LYS A 30 -7.19 -6.35 -13.38
N TYR A 31 -8.46 -6.36 -13.81
CA TYR A 31 -9.12 -5.15 -14.31
C TYR A 31 -9.09 -4.01 -13.29
N MET A 32 -9.31 -4.31 -12.00
CA MET A 32 -9.25 -3.32 -10.94
C MET A 32 -7.82 -2.77 -10.76
N ILE A 33 -6.84 -3.66 -10.74
CA ILE A 33 -5.43 -3.28 -10.59
C ILE A 33 -5.00 -2.36 -11.73
N ASP A 34 -5.33 -2.74 -12.96
CA ASP A 34 -4.99 -1.95 -14.15
C ASP A 34 -5.71 -0.61 -14.17
N SER A 35 -6.98 -0.58 -13.75
CA SER A 35 -7.78 0.66 -13.69
C SER A 35 -7.22 1.63 -12.65
N LEU A 36 -6.82 1.13 -11.49
CA LEU A 36 -6.17 1.95 -10.46
C LEU A 36 -4.85 2.52 -10.97
N HIS A 37 -4.03 1.68 -11.59
CA HIS A 37 -2.74 2.12 -12.13
C HIS A 37 -2.92 3.25 -13.14
N MET A 38 -3.84 3.08 -14.09
CA MET A 38 -4.12 4.10 -15.10
C MET A 38 -4.61 5.41 -14.48
N ALA A 39 -5.47 5.31 -13.47
CA ALA A 39 -6.08 6.49 -12.85
C ALA A 39 -5.06 7.33 -12.05
N ILE A 40 -4.02 6.71 -11.50
CA ILE A 40 -3.03 7.40 -10.65
C ILE A 40 -1.69 7.64 -11.35
N ASP A 41 -1.54 7.22 -12.60
CA ASP A 41 -0.25 7.22 -13.30
C ASP A 41 0.40 8.61 -13.36
N ASP A 42 -0.39 9.64 -13.55
CA ASP A 42 0.07 11.02 -13.61
C ASP A 42 -0.10 11.79 -12.29
N TRP A 43 -0.45 11.09 -11.21
CA TRP A 43 -0.68 11.70 -9.90
C TRP A 43 0.55 11.49 -9.01
N ASP A 44 1.45 12.47 -8.97
CA ASP A 44 2.76 12.37 -8.30
C ASP A 44 2.68 12.06 -6.80
N GLN A 45 1.58 12.44 -6.15
CA GLN A 45 1.41 12.27 -4.71
C GLN A 45 0.96 10.87 -4.31
N VAL A 46 0.74 9.98 -5.27
CA VAL A 46 0.23 8.63 -5.03
C VAL A 46 1.16 7.60 -5.65
N ALA A 47 1.54 6.61 -4.86
CA ALA A 47 2.26 5.42 -5.31
C ALA A 47 1.35 4.20 -5.19
N TYR A 48 1.74 3.10 -5.82
CA TYR A 48 0.93 1.89 -5.83
C TYR A 48 1.82 0.65 -5.66
N LEU A 49 1.56 -0.09 -4.59
CA LEU A 49 2.24 -1.34 -4.25
C LEU A 49 1.28 -2.51 -4.42
N VAL A 50 1.69 -3.53 -5.17
CA VAL A 50 0.91 -4.77 -5.29
C VAL A 50 1.65 -5.88 -4.57
N VAL A 51 0.95 -6.52 -3.63
CA VAL A 51 1.47 -7.64 -2.86
C VAL A 51 1.08 -8.93 -3.58
N GLN A 52 2.07 -9.59 -4.16
CA GLN A 52 1.84 -10.79 -4.97
C GLN A 52 1.79 -12.06 -4.13
N GLN A 53 2.54 -12.11 -3.04
CA GLN A 53 2.64 -13.27 -2.16
C GLN A 53 2.51 -12.80 -0.72
N SER A 54 1.27 -12.57 -0.28
CA SER A 54 0.98 -11.96 1.03
C SER A 54 1.60 -12.73 2.19
N LYS A 55 1.51 -14.05 2.16
CA LYS A 55 2.03 -14.88 3.24
C LYS A 55 3.55 -14.83 3.32
N ALA A 56 4.22 -14.99 2.17
CA ALA A 56 5.68 -14.93 2.11
C ALA A 56 6.20 -13.55 2.53
N PHE A 57 5.51 -12.50 2.13
CA PHE A 57 5.85 -11.12 2.46
C PHE A 57 5.78 -10.89 3.97
N MET A 58 4.70 -11.34 4.60
CA MET A 58 4.51 -11.22 6.05
C MET A 58 5.52 -12.07 6.83
N LEU A 59 5.76 -13.31 6.41
CA LEU A 59 6.69 -14.21 7.09
C LEU A 59 8.12 -13.68 7.05
N ASP A 60 8.52 -13.08 5.95
CA ASP A 60 9.82 -12.42 5.82
C ASP A 60 9.99 -11.31 6.86
N TRP A 61 8.98 -10.46 7.03
CA TRP A 61 9.00 -9.41 8.04
C TRP A 61 8.99 -9.99 9.45
N LEU A 62 8.17 -11.00 9.72
CA LEU A 62 8.11 -11.62 11.04
C LEU A 62 9.45 -12.24 11.42
N GLN A 63 10.15 -12.84 10.47
CA GLN A 63 11.43 -13.49 10.73
C GLN A 63 12.58 -12.49 10.91
N PHE A 64 12.64 -11.44 10.10
CA PHE A 64 13.80 -10.59 10.01
C PHE A 64 13.59 -9.15 10.51
N GLY A 65 12.36 -8.69 10.69
CA GLY A 65 12.08 -7.30 11.06
C GLY A 65 11.31 -7.11 12.36
N ALA A 66 10.32 -7.96 12.62
CA ALA A 66 9.35 -7.71 13.69
C ALA A 66 9.91 -7.88 15.11
N HIS A 67 10.97 -8.66 15.25
CA HIS A 67 11.55 -8.96 16.58
C HIS A 67 12.63 -7.99 17.02
N SER A 68 13.01 -7.06 16.17
CA SER A 68 14.04 -6.09 16.51
C SER A 68 13.49 -5.01 17.45
N ILE A 69 14.17 -4.74 18.54
CA ILE A 69 13.85 -3.64 19.46
C ILE A 69 14.41 -2.33 18.90
N GLU A 70 15.50 -2.41 18.16
CA GLU A 70 16.14 -1.27 17.53
C GLU A 70 15.66 -1.12 16.09
N PRO A 71 15.75 0.10 15.50
CA PRO A 71 15.41 0.28 14.09
C PRO A 71 16.21 -0.67 13.21
N VAL A 72 15.51 -1.42 12.34
CA VAL A 72 16.16 -2.37 11.44
C VAL A 72 16.66 -1.66 10.18
N PRO A 73 17.80 -2.09 9.61
CA PRO A 73 18.27 -1.57 8.34
C PRO A 73 17.24 -1.82 7.21
N ALA A 74 17.24 -0.94 6.21
CA ALA A 74 16.33 -1.06 5.07
C ALA A 74 16.43 -2.42 4.36
N SER A 75 17.63 -3.01 4.36
CA SER A 75 17.88 -4.30 3.68
C SER A 75 17.45 -5.52 4.48
N THR A 76 16.91 -5.36 5.70
CA THR A 76 16.62 -6.48 6.60
C THR A 76 15.52 -7.39 6.07
N CYS A 77 14.45 -6.82 5.51
CA CYS A 77 13.35 -7.59 4.91
C CYS A 77 12.77 -6.81 3.75
N ARG A 78 11.95 -7.48 2.94
CA ARG A 78 11.37 -6.86 1.74
C ARG A 78 10.49 -5.66 2.09
N ALA A 79 9.68 -5.76 3.15
CA ALA A 79 8.82 -4.65 3.56
C ALA A 79 9.64 -3.41 3.95
N SER A 80 10.72 -3.59 4.70
CA SER A 80 11.64 -2.49 5.02
C SER A 80 12.26 -1.88 3.79
N GLN A 81 12.69 -2.70 2.82
CA GLN A 81 13.24 -2.21 1.56
C GLN A 81 12.26 -1.30 0.82
N LEU A 82 11.00 -1.70 0.78
CA LEU A 82 9.98 -0.96 0.04
C LEU A 82 9.56 0.33 0.73
N LEU A 83 9.45 0.32 2.07
CA LEU A 83 8.85 1.43 2.82
C LEU A 83 9.86 2.38 3.45
N HIS A 84 11.12 2.00 3.55
CA HIS A 84 12.13 2.77 4.30
C HIS A 84 12.33 4.20 3.78
N GLY A 85 12.31 4.38 2.46
CA GLY A 85 12.56 5.68 1.84
C GLY A 85 11.34 6.60 1.76
N ILE A 86 10.19 6.16 2.24
CA ILE A 86 8.95 6.91 2.14
C ILE A 86 8.80 7.81 3.35
N SER A 87 8.33 9.05 3.15
CA SER A 87 8.06 10.00 4.24
C SER A 87 7.15 9.37 5.29
N LYS A 88 7.46 9.56 6.56
CA LYS A 88 6.70 8.97 7.67
C LYS A 88 5.28 9.50 7.78
N GLY A 89 4.99 10.67 7.24
CA GLY A 89 3.64 11.21 7.16
C GLY A 89 2.80 10.63 6.03
N CYS A 90 3.39 9.81 5.17
CA CYS A 90 2.69 9.16 4.07
C CYS A 90 1.74 8.09 4.61
N PHE A 91 0.49 8.11 4.14
CA PHE A 91 -0.50 7.09 4.49
C PHE A 91 -0.29 5.83 3.66
N LEU A 92 -0.50 4.68 4.28
CA LEU A 92 -0.68 3.42 3.56
C LEU A 92 -2.19 3.16 3.49
N LEU A 93 -2.72 3.05 2.28
CA LEU A 93 -4.14 2.73 2.07
C LEU A 93 -4.25 1.26 1.65
N ASP A 94 -4.63 0.43 2.59
CA ASP A 94 -4.74 -1.02 2.42
C ASP A 94 -6.13 -1.37 1.91
N ILE A 95 -6.21 -1.85 0.68
CA ILE A 95 -7.47 -2.24 0.05
C ILE A 95 -7.66 -3.74 0.25
N GLU A 96 -8.67 -4.12 1.01
CA GLU A 96 -8.92 -5.51 1.38
C GLU A 96 -10.29 -5.97 0.87
N ASP A 97 -10.33 -7.18 0.31
CA ASP A 97 -11.55 -7.82 -0.16
C ASP A 97 -11.97 -9.00 0.71
N THR A 98 -11.21 -9.31 1.75
CA THR A 98 -11.48 -10.42 2.67
C THR A 98 -11.96 -9.91 4.01
N PRO A 99 -12.75 -10.74 4.78
CA PRO A 99 -13.22 -10.34 6.10
C PRO A 99 -12.11 -10.03 7.09
N ILE A 100 -10.95 -10.70 6.95
CA ILE A 100 -9.80 -10.51 7.84
C ILE A 100 -8.70 -9.81 7.05
N PRO A 101 -8.36 -8.55 7.35
CA PRO A 101 -7.28 -7.85 6.65
C PRO A 101 -5.94 -8.55 6.84
N ARG A 102 -5.19 -8.69 5.74
CA ARG A 102 -3.92 -9.42 5.72
C ARG A 102 -2.69 -8.54 5.70
N LEU A 103 -2.85 -7.24 5.48
CA LEU A 103 -1.73 -6.33 5.22
C LEU A 103 -1.63 -5.19 6.23
N THR A 104 -2.45 -5.21 7.29
CA THR A 104 -2.44 -4.15 8.31
C THR A 104 -1.11 -4.06 9.06
N TRP A 105 -0.35 -5.15 9.11
CA TRP A 105 0.98 -5.16 9.74
C TRP A 105 1.97 -4.20 9.07
N LEU A 106 1.71 -3.81 7.81
CA LEU A 106 2.58 -2.88 7.09
C LEU A 106 2.74 -1.54 7.80
N GLY A 107 1.73 -1.11 8.54
CA GLY A 107 1.81 0.11 9.34
C GLY A 107 2.86 0.05 10.45
N SER A 108 3.25 -1.14 10.86
CA SER A 108 4.25 -1.34 11.93
C SER A 108 5.69 -1.43 11.41
N VAL A 109 5.89 -1.53 10.09
CA VAL A 109 7.23 -1.73 9.53
C VAL A 109 8.10 -0.50 9.69
N CYS A 110 7.60 0.67 9.27
CA CYS A 110 8.32 1.94 9.36
C CYS A 110 7.50 3.04 10.03
N GLY A 111 6.37 2.70 10.63
CA GLY A 111 5.56 3.65 11.39
C GLY A 111 4.65 4.53 10.56
N HIS A 112 4.33 4.17 9.34
CA HIS A 112 3.39 4.91 8.52
C HIS A 112 1.95 4.75 9.03
N PRO A 113 1.14 5.81 9.06
CA PRO A 113 -0.28 5.66 9.37
C PRO A 113 -0.95 4.81 8.31
N LEU A 114 -1.78 3.86 8.73
CA LEU A 114 -2.44 2.92 7.83
C LEU A 114 -3.95 3.04 7.96
N ARG A 115 -4.63 3.06 6.82
CA ARG A 115 -6.09 3.00 6.74
C ARG A 115 -6.48 1.79 5.93
N VAL A 116 -7.53 1.11 6.36
CA VAL A 116 -8.08 -0.05 5.63
C VAL A 116 -9.36 0.37 4.93
N LEU A 117 -9.46 0.06 3.66
CA LEU A 117 -10.70 0.19 2.90
C LEU A 117 -11.16 -1.22 2.52
N LYS A 118 -12.29 -1.63 3.06
CA LYS A 118 -12.86 -2.93 2.78
C LYS A 118 -13.79 -2.85 1.58
N LEU A 119 -13.56 -3.72 0.60
CA LEU A 119 -14.41 -3.82 -0.57
C LEU A 119 -15.44 -4.92 -0.36
N GLY A 120 -16.66 -4.68 -0.84
CA GLY A 120 -17.67 -5.72 -0.96
C GLY A 120 -17.47 -6.53 -2.24
N ASP A 121 -18.35 -7.51 -2.46
CA ASP A 121 -18.30 -8.32 -3.67
C ASP A 121 -18.63 -7.45 -4.90
N ALA A 122 -17.93 -7.72 -6.00
CA ALA A 122 -18.16 -7.04 -7.26
C ALA A 122 -18.35 -8.09 -8.35
N ALA A 123 -19.61 -8.27 -8.79
CA ALA A 123 -19.97 -9.29 -9.78
C ALA A 123 -19.89 -8.78 -11.22
N SER A 124 -19.68 -7.49 -11.44
CA SER A 124 -19.68 -6.90 -12.78
C SER A 124 -18.58 -5.86 -12.91
N GLN A 125 -18.22 -5.55 -14.15
CA GLN A 125 -17.23 -4.50 -14.44
C GLN A 125 -17.71 -3.15 -13.92
N ALA A 126 -19.00 -2.85 -14.04
CA ALA A 126 -19.57 -1.61 -13.52
C ALA A 126 -19.42 -1.51 -11.99
N ALA A 127 -19.57 -2.62 -11.27
CA ALA A 127 -19.36 -2.65 -9.82
C ALA A 127 -17.90 -2.43 -9.48
N ILE A 128 -16.96 -2.98 -10.24
CA ILE A 128 -15.53 -2.76 -10.06
C ILE A 128 -15.19 -1.29 -10.33
N ASP A 129 -15.74 -0.68 -11.37
CA ASP A 129 -15.53 0.73 -11.68
C ASP A 129 -15.96 1.62 -10.51
N LYS A 130 -17.08 1.28 -9.88
CA LYS A 130 -17.59 1.99 -8.71
C LYS A 130 -16.65 1.85 -7.52
N GLN A 131 -16.10 0.66 -7.31
CA GLN A 131 -15.09 0.43 -6.24
C GLN A 131 -13.81 1.23 -6.51
N VAL A 132 -13.36 1.28 -7.74
CA VAL A 132 -12.19 2.10 -8.13
C VAL A 132 -12.44 3.56 -7.80
N GLU A 133 -13.61 4.10 -8.13
CA GLU A 133 -13.97 5.48 -7.79
C GLU A 133 -13.99 5.72 -6.29
N GLU A 134 -14.46 4.77 -5.51
CA GLU A 134 -14.42 4.84 -4.05
C GLU A 134 -12.98 4.90 -3.52
N ILE A 135 -12.11 4.05 -4.05
CA ILE A 135 -10.68 4.03 -3.67
C ILE A 135 -10.03 5.38 -3.99
N LEU A 136 -10.30 5.92 -5.18
CA LEU A 136 -9.74 7.20 -5.60
C LEU A 136 -10.26 8.35 -4.73
N SER A 137 -11.53 8.30 -4.33
CA SER A 137 -12.12 9.31 -3.44
C SER A 137 -11.44 9.31 -2.07
N VAL A 138 -11.25 8.14 -1.48
CA VAL A 138 -10.53 8.01 -0.20
C VAL A 138 -9.09 8.47 -0.34
N THR A 139 -8.43 8.11 -1.44
CA THR A 139 -7.06 8.52 -1.73
C THR A 139 -6.95 10.05 -1.77
N ARG A 140 -7.88 10.73 -2.46
CA ARG A 140 -7.90 12.20 -2.51
C ARG A 140 -8.05 12.81 -1.12
N THR A 141 -8.90 12.24 -0.29
CA THR A 141 -9.10 12.70 1.08
C THR A 141 -7.82 12.58 1.90
N LEU A 142 -7.12 11.46 1.79
CA LEU A 142 -5.87 11.24 2.52
C LEU A 142 -4.75 12.16 2.04
N VAL A 143 -4.65 12.39 0.73
CA VAL A 143 -3.66 13.34 0.18
C VAL A 143 -3.91 14.75 0.73
N LYS A 144 -5.16 15.20 0.76
CA LYS A 144 -5.52 16.52 1.30
C LYS A 144 -5.22 16.61 2.79
N SER A 145 -5.53 15.57 3.56
CA SER A 145 -5.25 15.50 4.99
C SER A 145 -3.76 15.67 5.28
N GLY A 146 -2.92 14.94 4.54
CA GLY A 146 -1.47 15.05 4.69
C GLY A 146 -0.93 16.44 4.35
N LEU A 147 -1.46 17.07 3.30
CA LEU A 147 -1.07 18.43 2.93
C LEU A 147 -1.46 19.42 3.99
N GLN A 148 -2.64 19.31 4.57
CA GLN A 148 -3.09 20.18 5.65
C GLN A 148 -2.20 20.06 6.89
N GLU A 149 -1.83 18.85 7.27
CA GLU A 149 -0.93 18.65 8.40
C GLU A 149 0.43 19.29 8.16
N ARG A 150 0.97 19.22 6.94
CA ARG A 150 2.25 19.85 6.60
C ARG A 150 2.17 21.36 6.64
N CYS A 151 1.02 21.95 6.29
CA CYS A 151 0.84 23.41 6.31
C CYS A 151 0.71 23.97 7.72
N PHE A 152 0.21 23.19 8.67
CA PHE A 152 -0.08 23.66 10.04
C PHE A 152 0.88 23.11 11.10
N SER A 153 1.79 22.26 10.70
CA SER A 153 2.83 21.78 11.62
C SER A 153 4.13 22.58 11.42
#